data_b775e50f825508061c3640928d18409f
#
_entry.id   b775e50f825508061c3640928d18409f
#
_cell.length_a   1.000
_cell.length_b   1.000
_cell.length_c   1.000
_cell.angle_alpha   90.00
_cell.angle_beta   90.00
_cell.angle_gamma   90.00
#
_symmetry.space_group_name_H-M   'P 1'
#
loop_
_entity.id
_entity.type
_entity.pdbx_description
1 polymer ?
#
loop_
_entity_poly.entity_id
_entity_poly.type
_entity_poly.pdbx_seq_one_letter_code
_entity_poly.pdbx_strand_id
1 'polypeptide(L)'
;MLDLLPEQEPQTLKLASPVPLALHPAAVYLDSLGSDRSKATMVAGLDIMAKLLTNGECGAMTLNWAALRYKHTAALRSALEKKYAPASVNQMLCALRRVLKEALRLDLIDPLDYGKAVDVRSVKQS
;
A
#
# COMPACT_ATOMS: atom_id res chain seq x y z
N MET A 1 -12.53 -13.98 -29.71
CA MET A 1 -12.17 -13.90 -29.28
C MET A 1 -11.67 -13.28 -28.45
N LEU A 2 -11.81 -12.95 -28.50
CA LEU A 2 -11.43 -12.54 -27.97
C LEU A 2 -11.19 -12.10 -27.00
N ASP A 3 -11.25 -12.19 -26.89
CA ASP A 3 -11.13 -11.89 -26.18
C ASP A 3 -10.75 -11.56 -25.23
N LEU A 4 -10.75 -11.50 -25.20
CA LEU A 4 -10.39 -11.25 -24.39
C LEU A 4 -9.83 -11.14 -23.57
N LEU A 5 -9.76 -11.12 -23.41
CA LEU A 5 -9.20 -11.13 -22.80
C LEU A 5 -8.19 -10.73 -21.94
N PRO A 6 -7.10 -10.81 -22.00
CA PRO A 6 -6.06 -10.59 -20.96
C PRO A 6 -6.16 -9.25 -20.33
N GLU A 7 -6.53 -8.28 -21.04
CA GLU A 7 -6.74 -6.96 -20.43
C GLU A 7 -7.93 -6.97 -19.49
N GLN A 8 -8.72 -8.01 -19.53
CA GLN A 8 -9.82 -8.18 -18.61
C GLN A 8 -9.39 -8.70 -17.27
N GLU A 9 -8.24 -9.31 -17.21
CA GLU A 9 -7.75 -9.83 -15.95
C GLU A 9 -7.34 -8.69 -15.04
N PRO A 10 -7.76 -8.75 -13.78
CA PRO A 10 -7.29 -7.73 -12.84
C PRO A 10 -5.78 -7.81 -12.77
N GLN A 11 -5.16 -6.64 -12.80
CA GLN A 11 -3.73 -6.58 -12.59
C GLN A 11 -3.44 -7.10 -11.18
N THR A 12 -2.59 -8.11 -11.09
CA THR A 12 -2.28 -8.67 -9.79
C THR A 12 -1.46 -7.67 -8.97
N LEU A 13 -1.80 -7.55 -7.70
CA LEU A 13 -1.04 -6.72 -6.78
C LEU A 13 0.06 -7.51 -6.08
N LYS A 14 0.14 -8.80 -6.33
CA LYS A 14 1.19 -9.61 -5.74
C LYS A 14 2.48 -9.46 -6.53
N LEU A 15 3.60 -9.34 -5.84
CA LEU A 15 4.90 -9.32 -6.49
C LEU A 15 5.14 -10.66 -7.21
N ALA A 16 5.61 -10.59 -8.45
CA ALA A 16 5.87 -11.79 -9.24
C ALA A 16 7.05 -12.59 -8.69
N SER A 17 7.99 -11.91 -8.06
CA SER A 17 9.17 -12.52 -7.48
C SER A 17 9.69 -11.65 -6.35
N PRO A 18 10.50 -12.20 -5.43
CA PRO A 18 11.08 -11.39 -4.37
C PRO A 18 11.89 -10.22 -4.93
N VAL A 19 11.82 -9.10 -4.25
CA VAL A 19 12.48 -7.86 -4.63
C VAL A 19 13.61 -7.58 -3.64
N PRO A 20 14.79 -7.17 -4.12
CA PRO A 20 15.86 -6.78 -3.20
C PRO A 20 15.37 -5.71 -2.23
N LEU A 21 15.84 -5.76 -0.98
CA LEU A 21 15.37 -4.83 0.04
C LEU A 21 15.59 -3.38 -0.36
N ALA A 22 16.69 -3.08 -1.04
CA ALA A 22 17.00 -1.72 -1.47
C ALA A 22 16.01 -1.19 -2.52
N LEU A 23 15.25 -2.07 -3.16
CA LEU A 23 14.28 -1.70 -4.18
C LEU A 23 12.84 -1.95 -3.72
N HIS A 24 12.66 -2.27 -2.45
CA HIS A 24 11.34 -2.60 -1.91
C HIS A 24 10.82 -1.42 -1.10
N PRO A 25 9.76 -0.74 -1.58
CA PRO A 25 9.29 0.48 -0.91
C PRO A 25 8.94 0.31 0.55
N ALA A 26 8.28 -0.80 0.91
CA ALA A 26 7.92 -1.05 2.30
C ALA A 26 9.17 -1.29 3.15
N ALA A 27 10.14 -2.03 2.64
CA ALA A 27 11.38 -2.29 3.38
C ALA A 27 12.16 -1.00 3.60
N VAL A 28 12.26 -0.16 2.57
CA VAL A 28 12.96 1.13 2.68
C VAL A 28 12.28 2.01 3.70
N TYR A 29 10.94 2.07 3.67
CA TYR A 29 10.20 2.86 4.66
C TYR A 29 10.44 2.34 6.08
N LEU A 30 10.29 1.03 6.27
CA LEU A 30 10.45 0.44 7.61
C LEU A 30 11.86 0.66 8.15
N ASP A 31 12.85 0.57 7.28
CA ASP A 31 14.24 0.79 7.69
C ASP A 31 14.50 2.23 8.14
N SER A 32 13.68 3.17 7.68
CA SER A 32 13.83 4.58 8.06
C SER A 32 13.29 4.87 9.46
N LEU A 33 12.56 3.94 10.06
CA LEU A 33 11.95 4.17 11.37
C LEU A 33 12.99 3.96 12.48
N GLY A 34 12.88 4.78 13.53
CA GLY A 34 13.94 4.88 14.54
C GLY A 34 13.91 3.82 15.61
N SER A 35 12.81 3.06 15.76
CA SER A 35 12.73 2.08 16.84
C SER A 35 12.06 0.80 16.37
N ASP A 36 12.38 -0.30 17.05
CA ASP A 36 11.78 -1.59 16.75
C ASP A 36 10.27 -1.59 17.01
N ARG A 37 9.84 -0.85 18.03
CA ARG A 37 8.41 -0.75 18.32
C ARG A 37 7.67 -0.05 17.18
N SER A 38 8.23 1.04 16.65
CA SER A 38 7.64 1.72 15.52
C SER A 38 7.58 0.83 14.30
N LYS A 39 8.66 0.08 14.03
CA LYS A 39 8.68 -0.85 12.93
C LYS A 39 7.60 -1.91 13.05
N ALA A 40 7.46 -2.51 14.24
CA ALA A 40 6.46 -3.55 14.47
C ALA A 40 5.05 -3.02 14.25
N THR A 41 4.76 -1.81 14.75
CA THR A 41 3.46 -1.19 14.58
C THR A 41 3.17 -0.94 13.10
N MET A 42 4.14 -0.43 12.36
CA MET A 42 3.93 -0.11 10.95
C MET A 42 3.85 -1.37 10.09
N VAL A 43 4.64 -2.40 10.39
CA VAL A 43 4.51 -3.69 9.70
C VAL A 43 3.10 -4.23 9.87
N ALA A 44 2.57 -4.20 11.09
CA ALA A 44 1.22 -4.70 11.34
C ALA A 44 0.20 -3.95 10.50
N GLY A 45 0.30 -2.62 10.45
CA GLY A 45 -0.62 -1.81 9.64
C GLY A 45 -0.48 -2.10 8.14
N LEU A 46 0.74 -2.23 7.66
CA LEU A 46 0.98 -2.54 6.26
C LEU A 46 0.46 -3.94 5.89
N ASP A 47 0.63 -4.91 6.80
CA ASP A 47 0.09 -6.26 6.58
C ASP A 47 -1.43 -6.24 6.49
N ILE A 48 -2.09 -5.49 7.37
CA ILE A 48 -3.54 -5.36 7.35
C ILE A 48 -3.99 -4.83 5.99
N MET A 49 -3.36 -3.75 5.54
CA MET A 49 -3.72 -3.13 4.27
C MET A 49 -3.47 -4.05 3.09
N ALA A 50 -2.32 -4.74 3.09
CA ALA A 50 -2.00 -5.66 2.01
C ALA A 50 -3.01 -6.79 1.93
N LYS A 51 -3.42 -7.32 3.08
CA LYS A 51 -4.41 -8.40 3.11
C LYS A 51 -5.78 -7.95 2.65
N LEU A 52 -6.18 -6.73 3.05
CA LEU A 52 -7.47 -6.19 2.60
C LEU A 52 -7.50 -6.00 1.08
N LEU A 53 -6.37 -5.60 0.49
CA LEU A 53 -6.30 -5.37 -0.95
C LEU A 53 -6.25 -6.66 -1.76
N THR A 54 -5.89 -7.79 -1.14
CA THR A 54 -5.63 -9.04 -1.86
C THR A 54 -6.39 -10.23 -1.29
N ASN A 55 -7.41 -10.01 -0.48
CA ASN A 55 -8.19 -11.09 0.14
C ASN A 55 -7.31 -12.05 0.94
N GLY A 56 -6.31 -11.50 1.63
CA GLY A 56 -5.43 -12.29 2.49
C GLY A 56 -4.21 -12.87 1.81
N GLU A 57 -4.04 -12.64 0.51
CA GLU A 57 -2.95 -13.24 -0.25
C GLU A 57 -1.58 -12.64 0.05
N CYS A 58 -1.53 -11.34 0.31
CA CYS A 58 -0.26 -10.63 0.46
C CYS A 58 -0.12 -10.00 1.83
N GLY A 59 1.13 -9.92 2.29
CA GLY A 59 1.50 -9.10 3.43
C GLY A 59 2.32 -7.90 2.97
N ALA A 60 2.92 -7.20 3.92
CA ALA A 60 3.68 -5.98 3.64
C ALA A 60 4.80 -6.21 2.61
N MET A 61 5.45 -7.36 2.67
CA MET A 61 6.63 -7.62 1.85
C MET A 61 6.31 -8.26 0.51
N THR A 62 5.10 -8.76 0.32
CA THR A 62 4.72 -9.45 -0.93
C THR A 62 3.77 -8.66 -1.79
N LEU A 63 3.21 -7.56 -1.26
CA LEU A 63 2.37 -6.67 -2.05
C LEU A 63 3.24 -5.79 -2.95
N ASN A 64 2.81 -5.62 -4.18
CA ASN A 64 3.46 -4.68 -5.09
C ASN A 64 2.89 -3.27 -4.86
N TRP A 65 3.44 -2.57 -3.88
CA TRP A 65 2.95 -1.25 -3.50
C TRP A 65 2.96 -0.26 -4.65
N ALA A 66 3.95 -0.37 -5.53
CA ALA A 66 4.07 0.54 -6.67
C ALA A 66 2.96 0.35 -7.71
N ALA A 67 2.24 -0.77 -7.65
CA ALA A 67 1.12 -1.02 -8.56
C ALA A 67 -0.19 -0.39 -8.07
N LEU A 68 -0.21 0.16 -6.85
CA LEU A 68 -1.42 0.77 -6.31
C LEU A 68 -1.76 2.05 -7.07
N ARG A 69 -3.06 2.23 -7.28
CA ARG A 69 -3.59 3.42 -7.94
C ARG A 69 -4.67 4.02 -7.06
N TYR A 70 -5.20 5.16 -7.43
CA TYR A 70 -6.23 5.82 -6.64
C TYR A 70 -7.39 4.88 -6.31
N LYS A 71 -7.83 4.08 -7.28
CA LYS A 71 -8.96 3.15 -7.04
C LYS A 71 -8.66 2.20 -5.88
N HIS A 72 -7.40 1.77 -5.75
CA HIS A 72 -7.01 0.87 -4.67
C HIS A 72 -6.97 1.58 -3.33
N THR A 73 -6.36 2.76 -3.29
CA THR A 73 -6.19 3.47 -2.02
C THR A 73 -7.52 4.02 -1.52
N ALA A 74 -8.39 4.46 -2.43
CA ALA A 74 -9.72 4.90 -2.05
C ALA A 74 -10.56 3.76 -1.48
N ALA A 75 -10.53 2.59 -2.13
CA ALA A 75 -11.25 1.43 -1.63
C ALA A 75 -10.68 0.95 -0.30
N LEU A 76 -9.36 1.01 -0.16
CA LEU A 76 -8.70 0.63 1.08
C LEU A 76 -9.13 1.54 2.23
N ARG A 77 -9.13 2.85 2.01
CA ARG A 77 -9.58 3.79 3.03
C ARG A 77 -10.99 3.47 3.49
N SER A 78 -11.88 3.22 2.55
CA SER A 78 -13.26 2.88 2.87
C SER A 78 -13.36 1.59 3.69
N ALA A 79 -12.59 0.57 3.32
CA ALA A 79 -12.59 -0.70 4.05
C ALA A 79 -12.03 -0.54 5.46
N LEU A 80 -10.96 0.24 5.62
CA LEU A 80 -10.37 0.49 6.92
C LEU A 80 -11.32 1.25 7.83
N GLU A 81 -12.02 2.22 7.29
CA GLU A 81 -12.94 3.05 8.05
C GLU A 81 -14.07 2.22 8.66
N LYS A 82 -14.46 1.14 8.00
CA LYS A 82 -15.52 0.26 8.50
C LYS A 82 -15.06 -0.64 9.63
N LYS A 83 -13.75 -0.89 9.74
CA LYS A 83 -13.22 -1.88 10.68
C LYS A 83 -12.47 -1.29 11.86
N TYR A 84 -11.92 -0.08 11.71
CA TYR A 84 -11.00 0.46 12.70
C TYR A 84 -11.39 1.87 13.11
N ALA A 85 -10.94 2.27 14.31
CA ALA A 85 -11.15 3.62 14.80
C ALA A 85 -10.39 4.64 13.94
N PRO A 86 -10.88 5.89 13.86
CA PRO A 86 -10.25 6.90 13.01
C PRO A 86 -8.75 7.09 13.25
N ALA A 87 -8.30 7.06 14.50
CA ALA A 87 -6.88 7.22 14.79
C ALA A 87 -6.04 6.11 14.16
N SER A 88 -6.53 4.87 14.23
CA SER A 88 -5.84 3.73 13.63
C SER A 88 -5.84 3.82 12.11
N VAL A 89 -6.97 4.20 11.53
CA VAL A 89 -7.06 4.36 10.08
C VAL A 89 -6.07 5.42 9.60
N ASN A 90 -6.03 6.56 10.29
CA ASN A 90 -5.15 7.65 9.89
C ASN A 90 -3.68 7.26 10.01
N GLN A 91 -3.33 6.48 11.03
CA GLN A 91 -1.97 5.97 11.16
C GLN A 91 -1.60 5.07 9.99
N MET A 92 -2.51 4.17 9.60
CA MET A 92 -2.27 3.29 8.46
C MET A 92 -2.19 4.06 7.15
N LEU A 93 -3.05 5.05 6.95
CA LEU A 93 -3.00 5.87 5.74
C LEU A 93 -1.70 6.68 5.67
N CYS A 94 -1.20 7.12 6.82
CA CYS A 94 0.09 7.80 6.86
C CYS A 94 1.20 6.86 6.40
N ALA A 95 1.21 5.62 6.90
CA ALA A 95 2.19 4.63 6.48
C ALA A 95 2.08 4.33 4.98
N LEU A 96 0.86 4.20 4.48
CA LEU A 96 0.61 3.96 3.06
C LEU A 96 1.22 5.07 2.20
N ARG A 97 0.97 6.33 2.56
CA ARG A 97 1.51 7.45 1.81
C ARG A 97 3.04 7.46 1.83
N ARG A 98 3.63 7.07 2.95
CA ARG A 98 5.09 7.03 3.07
C ARG A 98 5.69 5.91 2.23
N VAL A 99 5.04 4.74 2.19
CA VAL A 99 5.50 3.65 1.34
C VAL A 99 5.41 4.05 -0.13
N LEU A 100 4.31 4.69 -0.53
CA LEU A 100 4.17 5.15 -1.91
C LEU A 100 5.21 6.24 -2.25
N LYS A 101 5.57 7.06 -1.28
CA LYS A 101 6.64 8.05 -1.47
C LYS A 101 7.97 7.36 -1.75
N GLU A 102 8.25 6.27 -1.04
CA GLU A 102 9.47 5.52 -1.33
C GLU A 102 9.41 4.87 -2.71
N ALA A 103 8.24 4.38 -3.12
CA ALA A 103 8.10 3.86 -4.47
C ALA A 103 8.41 4.94 -5.51
N LEU A 104 7.99 6.18 -5.25
CA LEU A 104 8.29 7.30 -6.13
C LEU A 104 9.80 7.58 -6.16
N ARG A 105 10.43 7.60 -5.00
CA ARG A 105 11.87 7.84 -4.90
C ARG A 105 12.68 6.77 -5.60
N LEU A 106 12.18 5.55 -5.62
CA LEU A 106 12.83 4.42 -6.26
C LEU A 106 12.49 4.31 -7.76
N ASP A 107 11.73 5.26 -8.27
CA ASP A 107 11.32 5.30 -9.69
C ASP A 107 10.48 4.09 -10.10
N LEU A 108 9.70 3.57 -9.16
CA LEU A 108 8.84 2.41 -9.40
C LEU A 108 7.41 2.78 -9.75
N ILE A 109 7.02 4.03 -9.53
CA ILE A 109 5.69 4.52 -9.86
C ILE A 109 5.82 5.87 -10.55
N ASP A 110 4.99 6.09 -11.55
CA ASP A 110 4.95 7.35 -12.26
C ASP A 110 4.49 8.49 -11.33
N PRO A 111 5.10 9.70 -11.38
CA PRO A 111 4.69 10.79 -10.50
C PRO A 111 3.22 11.15 -10.57
N LEU A 112 2.60 11.07 -11.74
CA LEU A 112 1.19 11.37 -11.88
C LEU A 112 0.34 10.33 -11.16
N ASP A 113 0.67 9.05 -11.35
CA ASP A 113 -0.03 7.96 -10.66
C ASP A 113 0.18 8.04 -9.16
N TYR A 114 1.39 8.37 -8.72
CA TYR A 114 1.68 8.58 -7.30
C TYR A 114 0.80 9.67 -6.72
N GLY A 115 0.75 10.82 -7.39
CA GLY A 115 -0.04 11.95 -6.90
C GLY A 115 -1.51 11.60 -6.69
N LYS A 116 -2.07 10.80 -7.60
CA LYS A 116 -3.45 10.37 -7.46
C LYS A 116 -3.62 9.33 -6.36
N ALA A 117 -2.68 8.39 -6.27
CA ALA A 117 -2.79 7.30 -5.29
C ALA A 117 -2.72 7.81 -3.86
N VAL A 118 -1.89 8.82 -3.58
CA VAL A 118 -1.77 9.34 -2.21
C VAL A 118 -2.84 10.38 -1.87
N ASP A 119 -3.67 10.75 -2.83
CA ASP A 119 -4.70 11.77 -2.61
C ASP A 119 -5.94 11.13 -1.99
N VAL A 120 -5.77 10.59 -0.80
CA VAL A 120 -6.85 10.06 0.02
C VAL A 120 -6.84 10.80 1.35
N ARG A 121 -8.00 11.25 1.75
CA ARG A 121 -8.13 12.07 2.94
C ARG A 121 -8.01 11.22 4.20
N SER A 122 -7.52 11.85 5.25
CA SER A 122 -7.62 11.27 6.58
C SER A 122 -9.08 11.16 6.99
N VAL A 123 -9.36 10.23 7.88
CA VAL A 123 -10.69 10.06 8.44
C VAL A 123 -10.87 11.08 9.55
N LYS A 124 -12.02 11.75 9.54
CA LYS A 124 -12.30 12.78 10.53
C LYS A 124 -12.48 12.15 11.90
N GLN A 125 -11.79 12.68 12.88
CA GLN A 125 -11.95 12.25 14.27
C GLN A 125 -12.94 13.17 14.96
N SER A 126 -13.85 12.58 15.71
CA SER A 126 -14.85 13.33 16.49
C SER A 126 -14.30 13.71 17.84
#